data_789c87df3f830434f1056ad4cd5cfcdb
#
_entry.id   789c87df3f830434f1056ad4cd5cfcdb
#
_cell.length_a   1.000
_cell.length_b   1.000
_cell.length_c   1.000
_cell.angle_alpha   90.00
_cell.angle_beta   90.00
_cell.angle_gamma   90.00
#
_symmetry.space_group_name_H-M   'P 1'
#
loop_
_entity.id
_entity.type
_entity.pdbx_description
1 polymer ?
#
loop_
_entity_poly.entity_id
_entity_poly.type
_entity_poly.pdbx_seq_one_letter_code
_entity_poly.pdbx_strand_id
1 'polypeptide(L)'
;MHRILVVSENAFLRHLVTLSLADLDAELQRMLLPKDPLDEKNTILEIRAGTGGEEAALFAADLFRMYSRFAEVKGWKVELMSESPSDSGGLKEVICLISGTKVYSQLKFEAGTHRVQRVPATETQGRIHTSAATVAVMPEAEEVDVEIRPEDLRIDIYRASGAGGQHVNKTESAVRITHLPTNTVVTCQDERSQ
;
A
#
# COMPACT_ATOMS: atom_id res chain seq x y z
N MET A 1 14.66 55.22 29.68
CA MET A 1 14.82 54.21 28.61
C MET A 1 14.97 52.77 29.12
N HIS A 2 15.75 52.50 30.18
CA HIS A 2 15.97 51.15 30.69
C HIS A 2 14.71 50.38 31.17
N ARG A 3 13.71 51.08 31.73
CA ARG A 3 12.50 50.43 32.26
C ARG A 3 11.57 49.83 31.17
N ILE A 4 11.52 50.45 29.99
CA ILE A 4 10.70 49.96 28.86
C ILE A 4 11.34 48.73 28.24
N LEU A 5 12.67 48.65 28.12
CA LEU A 5 13.38 47.50 27.60
C LEU A 5 13.22 46.26 28.50
N VAL A 6 13.31 46.40 29.81
CA VAL A 6 13.16 45.31 30.80
C VAL A 6 11.74 44.74 30.78
N VAL A 7 10.72 45.58 30.58
CA VAL A 7 9.33 45.11 30.44
C VAL A 7 9.10 44.36 29.13
N SER A 8 9.74 44.79 28.06
CA SER A 8 9.63 44.09 26.76
C SER A 8 10.37 42.74 26.76
N GLU A 9 11.53 42.62 27.37
CA GLU A 9 12.25 41.37 27.54
C GLU A 9 11.48 40.37 28.41
N ASN A 10 10.87 40.82 29.50
CA ASN A 10 10.01 39.96 30.32
C ASN A 10 8.74 39.51 29.57
N ALA A 11 8.16 40.34 28.74
CA ALA A 11 7.01 39.97 27.93
C ALA A 11 7.39 38.95 26.85
N PHE A 12 8.52 39.12 26.20
CA PHE A 12 9.06 38.20 25.23
C PHE A 12 9.41 36.84 25.86
N LEU A 13 10.10 36.81 26.99
CA LEU A 13 10.42 35.60 27.74
C LEU A 13 9.15 34.86 28.19
N ARG A 14 8.14 35.58 28.70
CA ARG A 14 6.84 34.98 29.06
C ARG A 14 6.17 34.35 27.86
N HIS A 15 6.18 35.02 26.72
CA HIS A 15 5.58 34.50 25.47
C HIS A 15 6.32 33.23 25.01
N LEU A 16 7.66 33.20 25.01
CA LEU A 16 8.45 32.01 24.68
C LEU A 16 8.16 30.85 25.64
N VAL A 17 8.09 31.09 26.93
CA VAL A 17 7.75 30.05 27.91
C VAL A 17 6.36 29.54 27.72
N THR A 18 5.37 30.39 27.39
CA THR A 18 4.01 29.99 27.12
C THR A 18 3.91 29.12 25.88
N LEU A 19 4.62 29.46 24.78
CA LEU A 19 4.68 28.63 23.57
C LEU A 19 5.32 27.27 23.85
N SER A 20 6.45 27.26 24.59
CA SER A 20 7.12 26.00 24.95
C SER A 20 6.25 25.10 25.83
N LEU A 21 5.49 25.69 26.78
CA LEU A 21 4.54 24.92 27.60
C LEU A 21 3.37 24.38 26.80
N ALA A 22 2.85 25.13 25.84
CA ALA A 22 1.78 24.68 24.96
C ALA A 22 2.25 23.52 24.07
N ASP A 23 3.47 23.57 23.55
CA ASP A 23 4.07 22.49 22.76
C ASP A 23 4.26 21.22 23.60
N LEU A 24 4.76 21.37 24.86
CA LEU A 24 4.88 20.24 25.79
C LEU A 24 3.54 19.64 26.18
N ASP A 25 2.52 20.48 26.41
CA ASP A 25 1.16 19.99 26.72
C ASP A 25 0.59 19.21 25.54
N ALA A 26 0.74 19.71 24.31
CA ALA A 26 0.32 19.02 23.10
C ALA A 26 1.07 17.70 22.88
N GLU A 27 2.35 17.63 23.25
CA GLU A 27 3.12 16.39 23.19
C GLU A 27 2.67 15.39 24.24
N LEU A 28 2.44 15.82 25.47
CA LEU A 28 1.87 14.99 26.54
C LEU A 28 0.49 14.44 26.15
N GLN A 29 -0.38 15.27 25.60
CA GLN A 29 -1.69 14.83 25.13
C GLN A 29 -1.58 13.76 24.03
N ARG A 30 -0.64 13.91 23.08
CA ARG A 30 -0.37 12.86 22.06
C ARG A 30 0.14 11.57 22.67
N MET A 31 0.97 11.64 23.72
CA MET A 31 1.49 10.46 24.41
C MET A 31 0.40 9.70 25.19
N LEU A 32 -0.66 10.40 25.62
CA LEU A 32 -1.81 9.82 26.33
C LEU A 32 -2.84 9.18 25.40
N LEU A 33 -2.78 9.43 24.07
CA LEU A 33 -3.66 8.78 23.11
C LEU A 33 -3.40 7.28 23.08
N PRO A 34 -4.45 6.45 23.07
CA PRO A 34 -4.28 5.00 22.94
C PRO A 34 -3.59 4.71 21.60
N LYS A 35 -2.50 3.95 21.67
CA LYS A 35 -1.78 3.52 20.47
C LYS A 35 -2.54 2.36 19.81
N ASP A 36 -2.72 2.44 18.52
CA ASP A 36 -3.24 1.34 17.73
C ASP A 36 -2.17 0.21 17.72
N PRO A 37 -2.50 -1.02 18.15
CA PRO A 37 -1.55 -2.13 18.15
C PRO A 37 -1.04 -2.47 16.74
N LEU A 38 -1.78 -2.10 15.69
CA LEU A 38 -1.40 -2.34 14.31
C LEU A 38 -0.35 -1.33 13.79
N ASP A 39 -0.14 -0.20 14.48
CA ASP A 39 0.74 0.89 14.04
C ASP A 39 2.20 0.46 13.81
N GLU A 40 2.67 -0.56 14.53
CA GLU A 40 4.05 -1.07 14.40
C GLU A 40 4.20 -2.15 13.32
N LYS A 41 3.08 -2.63 12.74
CA LYS A 41 3.12 -3.70 11.74
C LYS A 41 3.67 -3.22 10.38
N ASN A 42 4.25 -4.16 9.64
CA ASN A 42 4.51 -3.99 8.22
C ASN A 42 3.18 -3.85 7.46
N THR A 43 3.26 -3.42 6.22
CA THR A 43 2.07 -3.06 5.44
C THR A 43 2.09 -3.71 4.09
N ILE A 44 1.00 -4.36 3.74
CA ILE A 44 0.71 -4.78 2.37
C ILE A 44 0.01 -3.61 1.69
N LEU A 45 0.64 -3.10 0.64
CA LEU A 45 0.13 -2.04 -0.20
C LEU A 45 -0.31 -2.65 -1.54
N GLU A 46 -1.57 -2.46 -1.89
CA GLU A 46 -2.13 -2.87 -3.17
C GLU A 46 -2.62 -1.64 -3.92
N ILE A 47 -2.22 -1.50 -5.18
CA ILE A 47 -2.64 -0.41 -6.06
C ILE A 47 -3.27 -1.02 -7.30
N ARG A 48 -4.50 -0.61 -7.60
CA ARG A 48 -5.24 -1.04 -8.80
C ARG A 48 -5.66 0.15 -9.65
N ALA A 49 -5.53 0.01 -10.96
CA ALA A 49 -6.11 0.95 -11.92
C ALA A 49 -7.65 0.95 -11.80
N GLY A 50 -8.24 2.05 -11.34
CA GLY A 50 -9.64 2.09 -10.91
C GLY A 50 -10.65 2.24 -12.05
N THR A 51 -10.36 3.06 -13.07
CA THR A 51 -11.29 3.38 -14.16
C THR A 51 -11.11 2.49 -15.39
N GLY A 52 -10.09 1.62 -15.37
CA GLY A 52 -9.65 0.90 -16.56
C GLY A 52 -8.94 1.83 -17.57
N GLY A 53 -8.39 1.24 -18.63
CA GLY A 53 -7.65 1.97 -19.66
C GLY A 53 -6.20 2.26 -19.32
N GLU A 54 -5.44 2.71 -20.34
CA GLU A 54 -3.99 2.87 -20.27
C GLU A 54 -3.55 3.96 -19.31
N GLU A 55 -4.26 5.10 -19.25
CA GLU A 55 -3.89 6.21 -18.39
C GLU A 55 -4.07 5.88 -16.90
N ALA A 56 -5.10 5.11 -16.55
CA ALA A 56 -5.27 4.65 -15.18
C ALA A 56 -4.14 3.68 -14.76
N ALA A 57 -3.67 2.85 -15.69
CA ALA A 57 -2.54 1.95 -15.45
C ALA A 57 -1.21 2.73 -15.32
N LEU A 58 -1.00 3.77 -16.13
CA LEU A 58 0.14 4.67 -15.99
C LEU A 58 0.11 5.42 -14.64
N PHE A 59 -1.07 5.88 -14.23
CA PHE A 59 -1.22 6.55 -12.94
C PHE A 59 -0.97 5.59 -11.76
N ALA A 60 -1.40 4.33 -11.83
CA ALA A 60 -1.08 3.33 -10.82
C ALA A 60 0.43 3.09 -10.70
N ALA A 61 1.15 3.04 -11.83
CA ALA A 61 2.61 2.96 -11.85
C ALA A 61 3.29 4.21 -11.25
N ASP A 62 2.74 5.39 -11.49
CA ASP A 62 3.22 6.63 -10.88
C ASP A 62 3.04 6.63 -9.35
N LEU A 63 1.89 6.16 -8.85
CA LEU A 63 1.63 6.00 -7.42
C LEU A 63 2.60 4.99 -6.80
N PHE A 64 2.80 3.84 -7.43
CA PHE A 64 3.74 2.84 -6.93
C PHE A 64 5.16 3.40 -6.84
N ARG A 65 5.62 4.14 -7.85
CA ARG A 65 6.91 4.83 -7.84
C ARG A 65 6.99 5.87 -6.71
N MET A 66 5.93 6.64 -6.49
CA MET A 66 5.85 7.62 -5.39
C MET A 66 6.01 6.95 -4.02
N TYR A 67 5.26 5.87 -3.75
CA TYR A 67 5.35 5.14 -2.48
C TYR A 67 6.71 4.45 -2.31
N SER A 68 7.28 3.90 -3.38
CA SER A 68 8.62 3.30 -3.34
C SER A 68 9.68 4.34 -2.98
N ARG A 69 9.63 5.54 -3.56
CA ARG A 69 10.54 6.64 -3.21
C ARG A 69 10.32 7.14 -1.78
N PHE A 70 9.09 7.22 -1.34
CA PHE A 70 8.79 7.57 0.04
C PHE A 70 9.37 6.55 1.02
N ALA A 71 9.22 5.26 0.72
CA ALA A 71 9.80 4.17 1.51
C ALA A 71 11.34 4.26 1.57
N GLU A 72 12.02 4.54 0.45
CA GLU A 72 13.47 4.77 0.41
C GLU A 72 13.90 5.91 1.35
N VAL A 73 13.20 7.05 1.32
CA VAL A 73 13.49 8.20 2.19
C VAL A 73 13.31 7.85 3.67
N LYS A 74 12.36 6.97 3.98
CA LYS A 74 12.10 6.49 5.36
C LYS A 74 13.02 5.36 5.79
N GLY A 75 13.83 4.81 4.88
CA GLY A 75 14.68 3.64 5.15
C GLY A 75 13.87 2.35 5.28
N TRP A 76 12.69 2.28 4.65
CA TRP A 76 11.85 1.09 4.60
C TRP A 76 12.24 0.21 3.41
N LYS A 77 12.01 -1.09 3.54
CA LYS A 77 12.20 -2.06 2.47
C LYS A 77 10.88 -2.30 1.75
N VAL A 78 10.93 -2.31 0.43
CA VAL A 78 9.78 -2.64 -0.44
C VAL A 78 10.08 -3.96 -1.13
N GLU A 79 9.19 -4.93 -0.96
CA GLU A 79 9.23 -6.24 -1.61
C GLU A 79 8.02 -6.40 -2.51
N LEU A 80 8.25 -6.61 -3.80
CA LEU A 80 7.19 -6.87 -4.75
C LEU A 80 6.65 -8.29 -4.54
N MET A 81 5.35 -8.42 -4.29
CA MET A 81 4.67 -9.71 -4.14
C MET A 81 4.02 -10.16 -5.44
N SER A 82 3.37 -9.22 -6.15
CA SER A 82 2.68 -9.50 -7.40
C SER A 82 2.57 -8.22 -8.23
N GLU A 83 2.66 -8.36 -9.55
CA GLU A 83 2.39 -7.27 -10.48
C GLU A 83 1.65 -7.77 -11.73
N SER A 84 0.77 -6.94 -12.25
CA SER A 84 0.09 -7.15 -13.51
C SER A 84 0.36 -5.96 -14.42
N PRO A 85 1.33 -6.05 -15.35
CA PRO A 85 1.68 -4.96 -16.25
C PRO A 85 0.57 -4.69 -17.26
N SER A 86 0.57 -3.47 -17.79
CA SER A 86 -0.24 -3.04 -18.93
C SER A 86 0.62 -2.93 -20.18
N ASP A 87 0.03 -3.10 -21.34
CA ASP A 87 0.71 -3.02 -22.64
C ASP A 87 1.34 -1.64 -22.89
N SER A 88 0.84 -0.60 -22.23
CA SER A 88 1.35 0.79 -22.31
C SER A 88 2.50 1.10 -21.33
N GLY A 89 3.05 0.11 -20.65
CA GLY A 89 4.10 0.29 -19.63
C GLY A 89 3.60 0.78 -18.28
N GLY A 90 2.28 0.76 -18.05
CA GLY A 90 1.65 0.99 -16.76
C GLY A 90 1.44 -0.30 -15.97
N LEU A 91 0.76 -0.21 -14.83
CA LEU A 91 0.41 -1.32 -13.95
C LEU A 91 -1.12 -1.41 -13.82
N LYS A 92 -1.71 -2.54 -14.18
CA LYS A 92 -3.12 -2.82 -13.89
C LYS A 92 -3.33 -3.04 -12.41
N GLU A 93 -2.39 -3.75 -11.80
CA GLU A 93 -2.35 -4.06 -10.38
C GLU A 93 -0.90 -4.23 -9.94
N VAL A 94 -0.61 -3.81 -8.72
CA VAL A 94 0.65 -4.11 -8.04
C VAL A 94 0.39 -4.32 -6.56
N ILE A 95 1.00 -5.36 -6.01
CA ILE A 95 0.93 -5.71 -4.59
C ILE A 95 2.35 -5.79 -4.07
N CYS A 96 2.66 -5.05 -3.01
CA CYS A 96 3.96 -5.07 -2.38
C CYS A 96 3.85 -5.08 -0.85
N LEU A 97 4.85 -5.69 -0.21
CA LEU A 97 5.06 -5.63 1.22
C LEU A 97 6.06 -4.51 1.52
N ILE A 98 5.68 -3.60 2.41
CA ILE A 98 6.55 -2.53 2.91
C ILE A 98 6.89 -2.83 4.36
N SER A 99 8.18 -3.05 4.63
CA SER A 99 8.68 -3.45 5.93
C SER A 99 9.57 -2.37 6.53
N GLY A 100 9.38 -2.07 7.82
CA GLY A 100 10.16 -1.06 8.54
C GLY A 100 9.51 -0.60 9.82
N THR A 101 10.00 0.51 10.38
CA THR A 101 9.47 1.04 11.64
C THR A 101 8.23 1.88 11.39
N LYS A 102 7.12 1.53 12.04
CA LYS A 102 5.85 2.28 12.02
C LYS A 102 5.30 2.53 10.62
N VAL A 103 5.38 1.52 9.77
CA VAL A 103 4.94 1.62 8.37
C VAL A 103 3.45 1.82 8.31
N TYR A 104 2.68 0.95 8.98
CA TYR A 104 1.22 1.00 8.96
C TYR A 104 0.68 2.31 9.54
N SER A 105 1.28 2.83 10.60
CA SER A 105 0.86 4.10 11.22
C SER A 105 0.91 5.29 10.26
N GLN A 106 1.82 5.27 9.28
CA GLN A 106 1.97 6.35 8.30
C GLN A 106 1.13 6.11 7.04
N LEU A 107 1.02 4.86 6.59
CA LEU A 107 0.34 4.52 5.34
C LEU A 107 -1.16 4.26 5.48
N LYS A 108 -1.67 3.95 6.67
CA LYS A 108 -3.11 3.62 6.88
C LYS A 108 -4.08 4.69 6.39
N PHE A 109 -3.66 5.95 6.32
CA PHE A 109 -4.48 7.07 5.85
C PHE A 109 -4.48 7.24 4.33
N GLU A 110 -3.61 6.51 3.63
CA GLU A 110 -3.53 6.52 2.16
C GLU A 110 -4.56 5.58 1.51
N ALA A 111 -5.24 4.74 2.30
CA ALA A 111 -6.25 3.84 1.79
C ALA A 111 -7.43 4.60 1.18
N GLY A 112 -7.76 4.27 -0.08
CA GLY A 112 -8.89 4.88 -0.76
C GLY A 112 -8.70 5.07 -2.25
N THR A 113 -9.55 5.91 -2.84
CA THR A 113 -9.48 6.23 -4.26
C THR A 113 -8.66 7.49 -4.49
N HIS A 114 -7.58 7.35 -5.24
CA HIS A 114 -6.72 8.44 -5.70
C HIS A 114 -7.17 8.89 -7.09
N ARG A 115 -7.23 10.19 -7.31
CA ARG A 115 -7.67 10.78 -8.57
C ARG A 115 -6.62 11.75 -9.10
N VAL A 116 -6.35 11.67 -10.39
CA VAL A 116 -5.50 12.61 -11.11
C VAL A 116 -6.27 13.30 -12.23
N GLN A 117 -6.00 14.58 -12.43
CA GLN A 117 -6.46 15.37 -13.58
C GLN A 117 -5.23 15.92 -14.28
N ARG A 118 -4.92 15.38 -15.45
CA ARG A 118 -3.77 15.77 -16.28
C ARG A 118 -4.07 15.52 -17.73
N VAL A 119 -3.24 16.06 -18.61
CA VAL A 119 -3.19 15.64 -20.01
C VAL A 119 -2.47 14.29 -20.03
N PRO A 120 -3.12 13.18 -20.41
CA PRO A 120 -2.50 11.87 -20.43
C PRO A 120 -1.34 11.83 -21.45
N ALA A 121 -0.36 10.96 -21.21
CA ALA A 121 0.70 10.69 -22.18
C ALA A 121 0.15 10.07 -23.49
N THR A 122 -1.03 9.46 -23.44
CA THR A 122 -1.75 8.86 -24.57
C THR A 122 -2.63 9.87 -25.33
N GLU A 123 -2.76 11.12 -24.85
CA GLU A 123 -3.62 12.14 -25.45
C GLU A 123 -2.82 13.01 -26.42
N THR A 124 -3.25 13.04 -27.68
CA THR A 124 -2.56 13.80 -28.75
C THR A 124 -3.11 15.21 -28.94
N GLN A 125 -4.32 15.52 -28.44
CA GLN A 125 -4.98 16.83 -28.64
C GLN A 125 -4.87 17.76 -27.42
N GLY A 126 -4.09 17.38 -26.41
CA GLY A 126 -3.84 18.23 -25.23
C GLY A 126 -5.04 18.35 -24.28
N ARG A 127 -6.05 17.47 -24.35
CA ARG A 127 -7.22 17.52 -23.48
C ARG A 127 -6.92 16.95 -22.12
N ILE A 128 -7.45 17.59 -21.07
CA ILE A 128 -7.34 17.11 -19.71
C ILE A 128 -8.34 15.96 -19.50
N HIS A 129 -7.83 14.83 -19.00
CA HIS A 129 -8.64 13.68 -18.60
C HIS A 129 -8.55 13.45 -17.08
N THR A 130 -9.55 12.81 -16.54
CA THR A 130 -9.58 12.37 -15.14
C THR A 130 -9.35 10.87 -15.11
N SER A 131 -8.34 10.42 -14.35
CA SER A 131 -8.08 9.01 -14.09
C SER A 131 -8.09 8.74 -12.60
N ALA A 132 -8.38 7.50 -12.22
CA ALA A 132 -8.41 7.07 -10.84
C ALA A 132 -7.66 5.74 -10.65
N ALA A 133 -7.08 5.59 -9.47
CA ALA A 133 -6.53 4.33 -8.99
C ALA A 133 -7.00 4.10 -7.55
N THR A 134 -7.18 2.85 -7.18
CA THR A 134 -7.53 2.47 -5.81
C THR A 134 -6.28 1.99 -5.09
N VAL A 135 -6.08 2.49 -3.88
CA VAL A 135 -5.00 2.09 -2.98
C VAL A 135 -5.63 1.37 -1.78
N ALA A 136 -5.27 0.11 -1.56
CA ALA A 136 -5.60 -0.62 -0.35
C ALA A 136 -4.35 -0.73 0.52
N VAL A 137 -4.53 -0.50 1.82
CA VAL A 137 -3.46 -0.55 2.83
C VAL A 137 -3.91 -1.50 3.93
N MET A 138 -3.19 -2.60 4.08
CA MET A 138 -3.53 -3.65 5.03
C MET A 138 -2.32 -3.94 5.93
N PRO A 139 -2.51 -4.11 7.26
CA PRO A 139 -1.43 -4.58 8.11
C PRO A 139 -1.04 -6.00 7.72
N GLU A 140 0.25 -6.31 7.80
CA GLU A 140 0.72 -7.69 7.61
C GLU A 140 0.13 -8.58 8.72
N ALA A 141 -0.49 -9.69 8.32
CA ALA A 141 -0.99 -10.70 9.26
C ALA A 141 0.20 -11.47 9.86
N GLU A 142 0.14 -11.75 11.15
CA GLU A 142 1.08 -12.64 11.80
C GLU A 142 0.65 -14.10 11.61
N GLU A 143 1.60 -15.03 11.60
CA GLU A 143 1.30 -16.47 11.46
C GLU A 143 0.32 -16.98 12.52
N VAL A 144 0.26 -16.30 13.69
CA VAL A 144 -0.64 -16.64 14.80
C VAL A 144 -2.09 -16.18 14.56
N ASP A 145 -2.28 -15.21 13.63
CA ASP A 145 -3.60 -14.63 13.34
C ASP A 145 -4.45 -15.56 12.46
N VAL A 146 -3.82 -16.55 11.79
CA VAL A 146 -4.52 -17.48 10.90
C VAL A 146 -4.08 -18.93 11.17
N GLU A 147 -4.93 -19.72 11.79
CA GLU A 147 -4.73 -21.17 11.92
C GLU A 147 -5.41 -21.88 10.73
N ILE A 148 -4.61 -22.40 9.81
CA ILE A 148 -5.10 -23.19 8.69
C ILE A 148 -4.92 -24.67 9.01
N ARG A 149 -6.02 -25.40 9.16
CA ARG A 149 -5.99 -26.84 9.38
C ARG A 149 -6.03 -27.57 8.04
N PRO A 150 -5.22 -28.64 7.85
CA PRO A 150 -5.24 -29.43 6.61
C PRO A 150 -6.64 -29.98 6.25
N GLU A 151 -7.45 -30.30 7.26
CA GLU A 151 -8.82 -30.80 7.10
C GLU A 151 -9.80 -29.76 6.54
N ASP A 152 -9.47 -28.46 6.69
CA ASP A 152 -10.26 -27.33 6.16
C ASP A 152 -9.86 -26.98 4.70
N LEU A 153 -8.84 -27.65 4.15
CA LEU A 153 -8.37 -27.41 2.80
C LEU A 153 -8.83 -28.49 1.86
N ARG A 154 -9.42 -28.06 0.76
CA ARG A 154 -9.66 -28.90 -0.42
C ARG A 154 -8.64 -28.51 -1.50
N ILE A 155 -7.81 -29.46 -1.90
CA ILE A 155 -6.80 -29.28 -2.94
C ILE A 155 -7.27 -30.00 -4.20
N ASP A 156 -7.51 -29.23 -5.25
CA ASP A 156 -7.89 -29.73 -6.57
C ASP A 156 -6.72 -29.48 -7.54
N ILE A 157 -6.27 -30.52 -8.22
CA ILE A 157 -5.23 -30.43 -9.24
C ILE A 157 -5.93 -30.49 -10.60
N TYR A 158 -5.57 -29.59 -11.51
CA TYR A 158 -6.20 -29.50 -12.82
C TYR A 158 -5.19 -29.06 -13.90
N ARG A 159 -5.62 -29.08 -15.15
CA ARG A 159 -4.77 -28.65 -16.26
C ARG A 159 -4.72 -27.14 -16.34
N ALA A 160 -3.51 -26.59 -16.45
CA ALA A 160 -3.34 -25.16 -16.67
C ALA A 160 -3.96 -24.75 -18.01
N SER A 161 -4.68 -23.63 -18.03
CA SER A 161 -5.24 -23.03 -19.25
C SER A 161 -4.32 -21.89 -19.71
N GLY A 162 -3.75 -22.01 -20.92
CA GLY A 162 -2.88 -20.97 -21.50
C GLY A 162 -2.40 -21.33 -22.90
N ALA A 163 -1.81 -20.35 -23.57
CA ALA A 163 -1.12 -20.55 -24.84
C ALA A 163 0.15 -21.37 -24.61
N GLY A 164 0.10 -22.67 -24.86
CA GLY A 164 1.23 -23.58 -24.67
C GLY A 164 1.11 -24.81 -25.58
N GLY A 165 2.26 -25.43 -25.84
CA GLY A 165 2.35 -26.61 -26.69
C GLY A 165 1.78 -27.88 -26.02
N GLN A 166 2.02 -29.04 -26.65
CA GLN A 166 1.46 -30.35 -26.27
C GLN A 166 1.71 -30.74 -24.77
N HIS A 167 2.70 -30.15 -24.10
CA HIS A 167 3.03 -30.40 -22.70
C HIS A 167 1.98 -29.81 -21.76
N VAL A 168 1.52 -28.57 -22.00
CA VAL A 168 0.51 -27.87 -21.17
C VAL A 168 -0.84 -28.61 -21.21
N ASN A 169 -1.14 -29.26 -22.33
CA ASN A 169 -2.42 -29.99 -22.51
C ASN A 169 -2.42 -31.39 -21.90
N LYS A 170 -1.27 -31.94 -21.51
CA LYS A 170 -1.14 -33.29 -20.96
C LYS A 170 -0.85 -33.39 -19.48
N THR A 171 -0.31 -32.32 -18.89
CA THR A 171 0.13 -32.32 -17.49
C THR A 171 -0.85 -31.49 -16.63
N GLU A 172 -1.29 -32.07 -15.51
CA GLU A 172 -2.09 -31.36 -14.51
C GLU A 172 -1.16 -30.59 -13.59
N SER A 173 -0.71 -29.41 -14.03
CA SER A 173 0.25 -28.57 -13.32
C SER A 173 -0.36 -27.43 -12.53
N ALA A 174 -1.66 -27.17 -12.72
CA ALA A 174 -2.37 -26.13 -11.96
C ALA A 174 -2.96 -26.69 -10.67
N VAL A 175 -2.83 -25.91 -9.59
CA VAL A 175 -3.35 -26.25 -8.27
C VAL A 175 -4.37 -25.22 -7.85
N ARG A 176 -5.49 -25.68 -7.32
CA ARG A 176 -6.52 -24.88 -6.68
C ARG A 176 -6.66 -25.34 -5.24
N ILE A 177 -6.50 -24.40 -4.31
CA ILE A 177 -6.72 -24.64 -2.88
C ILE A 177 -7.98 -23.87 -2.46
N THR A 178 -8.94 -24.58 -1.89
CA THR A 178 -10.17 -24.00 -1.37
C THR A 178 -10.18 -24.17 0.14
N HIS A 179 -10.25 -23.07 0.88
CA HIS A 179 -10.48 -23.10 2.33
C HIS A 179 -11.96 -23.22 2.59
N LEU A 180 -12.42 -24.40 3.07
CA LEU A 180 -13.83 -24.76 3.19
C LEU A 180 -14.63 -23.82 4.11
N PRO A 181 -14.11 -23.41 5.32
CA PRO A 181 -14.88 -22.57 6.23
C PRO A 181 -15.17 -21.17 5.69
N THR A 182 -14.24 -20.56 4.95
CA THR A 182 -14.37 -19.20 4.41
C THR A 182 -14.76 -19.20 2.92
N ASN A 183 -14.72 -20.36 2.26
CA ASN A 183 -14.89 -20.49 0.82
C ASN A 183 -13.90 -19.64 -0.01
N THR A 184 -12.74 -19.33 0.58
CA THR A 184 -11.65 -18.64 -0.10
C THR A 184 -10.96 -19.59 -1.06
N VAL A 185 -10.78 -19.16 -2.31
CA VAL A 185 -10.15 -19.98 -3.36
C VAL A 185 -8.90 -19.28 -3.86
N VAL A 186 -7.79 -20.00 -3.84
CA VAL A 186 -6.51 -19.57 -4.42
C VAL A 186 -6.11 -20.54 -5.53
N THR A 187 -5.66 -20.02 -6.66
CA THR A 187 -5.20 -20.82 -7.79
C THR A 187 -3.80 -20.41 -8.20
N CYS A 188 -2.95 -21.39 -8.51
CA CYS A 188 -1.64 -21.18 -9.07
C CYS A 188 -1.49 -21.97 -10.37
N GLN A 189 -1.03 -21.30 -11.43
CA GLN A 189 -0.83 -21.89 -12.77
C GLN A 189 0.54 -21.55 -13.37
N ASP A 190 1.34 -20.76 -12.68
CA ASP A 190 2.58 -20.16 -13.21
C ASP A 190 3.80 -21.07 -13.07
N GLU A 191 3.73 -22.04 -12.16
CA GLU A 191 4.79 -23.01 -11.93
C GLU A 191 4.74 -24.16 -12.95
N ARG A 192 5.92 -24.59 -13.44
CA ARG A 192 6.04 -25.65 -14.42
C ARG A 192 5.95 -27.06 -13.82
N SER A 193 6.08 -27.17 -12.51
CA SER A 193 5.98 -28.40 -11.72
C SER A 193 5.31 -28.14 -10.39
N GLN A 194 4.69 -29.20 -9.84
CA GLN A 194 4.14 -29.18 -8.49
C GLN A 194 5.22 -29.30 -7.45
#